data_5dae570ed8f5fd5164cf348f03d8d756
#
_entry.id   5dae570ed8f5fd5164cf348f03d8d756
#
_cell.length_a   1.000
_cell.length_b   1.000
_cell.length_c   1.000
_cell.angle_alpha   90.00
_cell.angle_beta   90.00
_cell.angle_gamma   90.00
#
_symmetry.space_group_name_H-M   'P 1'
#
loop_
_entity.id
_entity.type
_entity.pdbx_description
1 polymer ?
#
loop_
_entity_poly.entity_id
_entity_poly.type
_entity_poly.pdbx_seq_one_letter_code
_entity_poly.pdbx_strand_id
1 'polypeptide(L)'
;QAHARNEGLKHAKGDYICMLDADDWFSPDAIEKALAVFDGETDCVLFDVVRWYDDRHEMLYQMPPFDTLTGKEAFRLSLDWQIHGLYMVRADIHQQHPYDETCRLYSDDNTTRIHYICSRQVRRCEGRYYYRQHPDSSTRRISVSRFDYLKANESMRRQMQTLNLPLEILDEYENHRWLNMIDVYMFYHVHGGELSFTDRAYGVSELRRIWASIDRRTLK
;
A
#
# COMPACT_ATOMS: atom_id res chain seq x y z
N GLN A 1 5.75 -12.38 -4.11
CA GLN A 1 5.09 -12.04 -2.83
C GLN A 1 3.57 -12.17 -2.95
N ALA A 2 2.89 -11.45 -3.88
CA ALA A 2 1.44 -11.47 -4.07
C ALA A 2 0.87 -12.90 -4.21
N HIS A 3 1.42 -13.72 -5.10
CA HIS A 3 1.00 -15.12 -5.27
C HIS A 3 1.07 -15.92 -3.96
N ALA A 4 2.17 -15.84 -3.22
CA ALA A 4 2.31 -16.57 -1.95
C ALA A 4 1.28 -16.11 -0.90
N ARG A 5 1.00 -14.80 -0.83
CA ARG A 5 -0.04 -14.26 0.06
C ARG A 5 -1.43 -14.73 -0.36
N ASN A 6 -1.74 -14.76 -1.66
CA ASN A 6 -3.01 -15.26 -2.17
C ASN A 6 -3.18 -16.77 -1.94
N GLU A 7 -2.10 -17.57 -2.05
CA GLU A 7 -2.17 -18.98 -1.66
C GLU A 7 -2.49 -19.14 -0.18
N GLY A 8 -1.86 -18.35 0.70
CA GLY A 8 -2.20 -18.32 2.13
C GLY A 8 -3.66 -17.92 2.37
N LEU A 9 -4.16 -16.92 1.63
CA LEU A 9 -5.54 -16.46 1.73
C LEU A 9 -6.58 -17.56 1.46
N LYS A 10 -6.31 -18.48 0.53
CA LYS A 10 -7.19 -19.64 0.25
C LYS A 10 -7.39 -20.57 1.45
N HIS A 11 -6.45 -20.57 2.39
CA HIS A 11 -6.49 -21.39 3.59
C HIS A 11 -7.00 -20.64 4.83
N ALA A 12 -7.14 -19.33 4.74
CA ALA A 12 -7.66 -18.51 5.82
C ALA A 12 -9.15 -18.80 6.08
N LYS A 13 -9.53 -19.04 7.35
CA LYS A 13 -10.89 -19.40 7.78
C LYS A 13 -11.46 -18.44 8.82
N GLY A 14 -10.70 -17.43 9.23
CA GLY A 14 -11.14 -16.44 10.21
C GLY A 14 -12.06 -15.41 9.59
N ASP A 15 -12.83 -14.73 10.43
CA ASP A 15 -13.71 -13.63 10.04
C ASP A 15 -12.92 -12.37 9.67
N TYR A 16 -11.69 -12.29 10.15
CA TYR A 16 -10.76 -11.19 9.91
C TYR A 16 -9.42 -11.73 9.45
N ILE A 17 -8.71 -10.94 8.64
CA ILE A 17 -7.39 -11.27 8.10
C ILE A 17 -6.44 -10.13 8.40
N CYS A 18 -5.25 -10.46 8.88
CA CYS A 18 -4.10 -9.56 8.93
C CYS A 18 -2.88 -10.26 8.34
N MET A 19 -1.98 -9.48 7.79
CA MET A 19 -0.71 -9.98 7.25
C MET A 19 0.41 -9.67 8.23
N LEU A 20 1.30 -10.64 8.40
CA LEU A 20 2.52 -10.50 9.19
C LEU A 20 3.68 -10.96 8.31
N ASP A 21 4.63 -10.07 8.06
CA ASP A 21 5.85 -10.43 7.34
C ASP A 21 6.77 -11.27 8.25
N ALA A 22 7.59 -12.13 7.65
CA ALA A 22 8.32 -13.18 8.39
C ALA A 22 9.40 -12.65 9.35
N ASP A 23 9.79 -11.39 9.18
CA ASP A 23 10.81 -10.68 9.97
C ASP A 23 10.21 -9.69 10.99
N ASP A 24 8.87 -9.57 11.01
CA ASP A 24 8.11 -8.68 11.88
C ASP A 24 7.39 -9.44 13.00
N TRP A 25 6.80 -8.71 13.97
CA TRP A 25 6.00 -9.33 15.04
C TRP A 25 4.93 -8.37 15.60
N PHE A 26 3.94 -8.95 16.27
CA PHE A 26 2.91 -8.22 17.02
C PHE A 26 3.29 -8.09 18.50
N SER A 27 2.79 -7.04 19.17
CA SER A 27 2.70 -7.07 20.64
C SER A 27 1.78 -8.20 21.09
N PRO A 28 1.98 -8.78 22.29
CA PRO A 28 1.19 -9.92 22.77
C PRO A 28 -0.34 -9.69 22.78
N ASP A 29 -0.76 -8.43 22.91
CA ASP A 29 -2.16 -7.98 22.99
C ASP A 29 -2.69 -7.36 21.69
N ALA A 30 -1.89 -7.33 20.61
CA ALA A 30 -2.23 -6.61 19.38
C ALA A 30 -3.54 -7.10 18.75
N ILE A 31 -3.72 -8.41 18.64
CA ILE A 31 -4.90 -9.02 18.04
C ILE A 31 -6.15 -8.78 18.90
N GLU A 32 -6.03 -8.93 20.22
CA GLU A 32 -7.10 -8.64 21.15
C GLU A 32 -7.56 -7.19 21.05
N LYS A 33 -6.61 -6.24 21.04
CA LYS A 33 -6.90 -4.81 20.88
C LYS A 33 -7.53 -4.48 19.54
N ALA A 34 -7.09 -5.12 18.46
CA ALA A 34 -7.71 -4.94 17.15
C ALA A 34 -9.14 -5.45 17.12
N LEU A 35 -9.39 -6.65 17.65
CA LEU A 35 -10.73 -7.25 17.71
C LEU A 35 -11.69 -6.43 18.58
N ALA A 36 -11.22 -5.80 19.65
CA ALA A 36 -12.03 -4.95 20.52
C ALA A 36 -12.54 -3.67 19.83
N VAL A 37 -11.92 -3.26 18.73
CA VAL A 37 -12.31 -2.07 17.93
C VAL A 37 -13.37 -2.41 16.88
N PHE A 38 -13.44 -3.68 16.43
CA PHE A 38 -14.45 -4.08 15.46
C PHE A 38 -15.85 -4.04 16.08
N ASP A 39 -16.75 -3.45 15.33
CA ASP A 39 -18.19 -3.41 15.59
C ASP A 39 -18.96 -3.73 14.29
N GLY A 40 -20.25 -3.53 14.27
CA GLY A 40 -21.08 -3.79 13.09
C GLY A 40 -20.77 -2.92 11.87
N GLU A 41 -20.06 -1.81 12.04
CA GLU A 41 -19.76 -0.84 10.98
C GLU A 41 -18.28 -0.80 10.58
N THR A 42 -17.38 -1.22 11.47
CA THR A 42 -15.93 -1.21 11.24
C THR A 42 -15.50 -2.40 10.38
N ASP A 43 -14.86 -2.13 9.27
CA ASP A 43 -14.39 -3.16 8.32
C ASP A 43 -12.87 -3.33 8.31
N CYS A 44 -12.12 -2.32 8.76
CA CYS A 44 -10.67 -2.33 8.79
C CYS A 44 -10.14 -1.62 10.04
N VAL A 45 -9.14 -2.21 10.69
CA VAL A 45 -8.51 -1.65 11.91
C VAL A 45 -6.99 -1.62 11.72
N LEU A 46 -6.41 -0.41 11.78
CA LEU A 46 -4.96 -0.20 11.70
C LEU A 46 -4.32 -0.46 13.06
N PHE A 47 -3.16 -1.13 13.04
CA PHE A 47 -2.28 -1.26 14.21
C PHE A 47 -1.46 0.00 14.44
N ASP A 48 -0.97 0.22 15.65
CA ASP A 48 0.12 1.17 15.88
C ASP A 48 1.43 0.55 15.37
N VAL A 49 2.08 1.17 14.39
CA VAL A 49 3.30 0.63 13.77
C VAL A 49 4.53 1.22 14.43
N VAL A 50 5.38 0.35 14.94
CA VAL A 50 6.68 0.70 15.53
C VAL A 50 7.79 0.25 14.57
N ARG A 51 8.53 1.20 14.02
CA ARG A 51 9.77 0.91 13.28
C ARG A 51 10.84 0.52 14.29
N TRP A 52 11.21 -0.76 14.30
CA TRP A 52 12.21 -1.27 15.21
C TRP A 52 13.56 -1.40 14.51
N TYR A 53 14.56 -0.77 15.04
CA TYR A 53 15.94 -0.80 14.53
C TYR A 53 16.81 -1.72 15.37
N ASP A 54 16.72 -1.61 16.69
CA ASP A 54 17.35 -2.44 17.69
C ASP A 54 16.69 -2.22 19.07
N ASP A 55 17.16 -2.92 20.12
CA ASP A 55 16.58 -2.87 21.47
C ASP A 55 16.62 -1.49 22.15
N ARG A 56 17.34 -0.53 21.59
CA ARG A 56 17.49 0.83 22.11
C ARG A 56 16.90 1.90 21.20
N HIS A 57 16.48 1.51 20.00
CA HIS A 57 16.02 2.45 19.01
C HIS A 57 14.77 1.91 18.29
N GLU A 58 13.64 2.49 18.65
CA GLU A 58 12.36 2.30 17.98
C GLU A 58 11.69 3.65 17.72
N MET A 59 10.84 3.72 16.70
CA MET A 59 10.10 4.91 16.32
C MET A 59 8.65 4.55 15.97
N LEU A 60 7.70 5.19 16.65
CA LEU A 60 6.30 5.07 16.27
C LEU A 60 6.05 5.77 14.93
N TYR A 61 5.35 5.09 14.02
CA TYR A 61 4.88 5.69 12.78
C TYR A 61 3.81 6.74 13.12
N GLN A 62 4.06 7.98 12.73
CA GLN A 62 3.17 9.09 13.05
C GLN A 62 2.03 9.13 12.02
N MET A 63 0.81 8.95 12.51
CA MET A 63 -0.42 9.17 11.74
C MET A 63 -1.13 10.44 12.24
N PRO A 64 -1.90 11.13 11.40
CA PRO A 64 -2.80 12.17 11.89
C PRO A 64 -3.77 11.58 12.92
N PRO A 65 -4.24 12.36 13.90
CA PRO A 65 -5.23 11.88 14.86
C PRO A 65 -6.57 11.62 14.16
N PHE A 66 -7.13 10.43 14.40
CA PHE A 66 -8.51 10.08 14.00
C PHE A 66 -9.02 8.94 14.88
N ASP A 67 -10.32 8.91 15.09
CA ASP A 67 -11.01 7.78 15.71
C ASP A 67 -11.61 6.86 14.66
N THR A 68 -12.27 7.44 13.66
CA THR A 68 -12.92 6.75 12.56
C THR A 68 -12.74 7.54 11.27
N LEU A 69 -12.42 6.83 10.20
CA LEU A 69 -12.39 7.34 8.83
C LEU A 69 -13.41 6.58 8.00
N THR A 70 -14.05 7.24 7.06
CA THR A 70 -14.70 6.55 5.95
C THR A 70 -13.66 5.88 5.06
N GLY A 71 -14.03 4.85 4.31
CA GLY A 71 -13.10 4.21 3.37
C GLY A 71 -12.50 5.20 2.36
N LYS A 72 -13.28 6.21 1.94
CA LYS A 72 -12.84 7.28 1.05
C LYS A 72 -11.74 8.16 1.69
N GLU A 73 -11.90 8.53 2.95
CA GLU A 73 -10.91 9.30 3.70
C GLU A 73 -9.63 8.49 3.91
N ALA A 74 -9.76 7.22 4.32
CA ALA A 74 -8.64 6.32 4.49
C ALA A 74 -7.87 6.11 3.16
N PHE A 75 -8.58 5.92 2.05
CA PHE A 75 -7.97 5.87 0.73
C PHE A 75 -7.14 7.12 0.44
N ARG A 76 -7.70 8.33 0.64
CA ARG A 76 -6.98 9.60 0.41
C ARG A 76 -5.72 9.72 1.26
N LEU A 77 -5.82 9.43 2.55
CA LEU A 77 -4.67 9.48 3.46
C LEU A 77 -3.60 8.42 3.14
N SER A 78 -3.97 7.33 2.49
CA SER A 78 -3.02 6.30 2.07
C SER A 78 -2.24 6.65 0.81
N LEU A 79 -2.69 7.62 0.01
CA LEU A 79 -2.03 7.98 -1.25
C LEU A 79 -0.61 8.51 -1.01
N ASP A 80 -0.42 9.32 0.01
CA ASP A 80 0.86 9.89 0.43
C ASP A 80 1.38 9.30 1.77
N TRP A 81 0.82 8.14 2.15
CA TRP A 81 1.22 7.40 3.34
C TRP A 81 1.10 8.19 4.66
N GLN A 82 0.10 9.07 4.77
CA GLN A 82 -0.26 9.62 6.08
C GLN A 82 -0.81 8.54 7.02
N ILE A 83 -1.45 7.51 6.47
CA ILE A 83 -1.73 6.25 7.16
C ILE A 83 -1.05 5.08 6.44
N HIS A 84 -0.62 4.09 7.19
CA HIS A 84 0.13 2.93 6.67
C HIS A 84 -0.78 1.78 6.24
N GLY A 85 -0.21 0.71 5.66
CA GLY A 85 -0.91 -0.49 5.16
C GLY A 85 -0.79 -1.73 6.08
N LEU A 86 -0.65 -1.54 7.40
CA LEU A 86 -0.55 -2.64 8.37
C LEU A 86 -1.80 -2.66 9.24
N TYR A 87 -2.73 -3.53 8.91
CA TYR A 87 -4.09 -3.54 9.43
C TYR A 87 -4.65 -4.96 9.54
N MET A 88 -5.76 -5.08 10.25
CA MET A 88 -6.68 -6.21 10.21
C MET A 88 -7.93 -5.79 9.45
N VAL A 89 -8.43 -6.63 8.54
CA VAL A 89 -9.58 -6.34 7.70
C VAL A 89 -10.55 -7.52 7.71
N ARG A 90 -11.82 -7.27 7.46
CA ARG A 90 -12.82 -8.32 7.26
C ARG A 90 -12.42 -9.27 6.14
N ALA A 91 -12.59 -10.56 6.39
CA ALA A 91 -12.16 -11.60 5.45
C ALA A 91 -12.88 -11.50 4.10
N ASP A 92 -14.16 -11.11 4.07
CA ASP A 92 -14.94 -10.94 2.86
C ASP A 92 -14.36 -9.85 1.93
N ILE A 93 -13.89 -8.73 2.48
CA ILE A 93 -13.22 -7.68 1.70
C ILE A 93 -11.92 -8.21 1.10
N HIS A 94 -11.08 -8.87 1.90
CA HIS A 94 -9.80 -9.39 1.41
C HIS A 94 -9.97 -10.50 0.38
N GLN A 95 -10.98 -11.37 0.55
CA GLN A 95 -11.29 -12.43 -0.40
C GLN A 95 -11.82 -11.91 -1.74
N GLN A 96 -12.62 -10.82 -1.71
CA GLN A 96 -13.11 -10.15 -2.92
C GLN A 96 -12.01 -9.36 -3.64
N HIS A 97 -11.03 -8.87 -2.90
CA HIS A 97 -9.94 -8.03 -3.40
C HIS A 97 -8.57 -8.60 -2.99
N PRO A 98 -8.17 -9.76 -3.54
CA PRO A 98 -6.87 -10.37 -3.26
C PRO A 98 -5.73 -9.54 -3.83
N TYR A 99 -4.48 -9.92 -3.52
CA TYR A 99 -3.29 -9.27 -4.07
C TYR A 99 -3.22 -9.40 -5.58
N ASP A 100 -2.86 -8.30 -6.25
CA ASP A 100 -2.68 -8.27 -7.70
C ASP A 100 -1.40 -9.01 -8.12
N GLU A 101 -1.54 -10.20 -8.67
CA GLU A 101 -0.42 -11.02 -9.12
C GLU A 101 0.20 -10.54 -10.46
N THR A 102 -0.42 -9.57 -11.13
CA THR A 102 0.14 -8.97 -12.35
C THR A 102 1.29 -8.00 -12.04
N CYS A 103 1.37 -7.54 -10.79
CA CYS A 103 2.43 -6.68 -10.29
C CYS A 103 3.46 -7.48 -9.50
N ARG A 104 4.72 -7.47 -9.96
CA ARG A 104 5.81 -8.14 -9.25
C ARG A 104 6.10 -7.51 -7.89
N LEU A 105 6.05 -6.18 -7.82
CA LEU A 105 6.27 -5.37 -6.62
C LEU A 105 5.13 -4.37 -6.46
N TYR A 106 4.97 -3.84 -5.23
CA TYR A 106 3.99 -2.81 -4.88
C TYR A 106 2.50 -3.23 -5.05
N SER A 107 2.22 -4.53 -5.15
CA SER A 107 0.84 -5.01 -5.17
C SER A 107 0.15 -4.86 -3.83
N ASP A 108 0.89 -4.89 -2.73
CA ASP A 108 0.44 -4.65 -1.37
C ASP A 108 -0.03 -3.20 -1.17
N ASP A 109 0.65 -2.22 -1.75
CA ASP A 109 0.20 -0.82 -1.77
C ASP A 109 -1.18 -0.69 -2.40
N ASN A 110 -1.38 -1.35 -3.55
CA ASN A 110 -2.66 -1.35 -4.26
C ASN A 110 -3.75 -2.04 -3.43
N THR A 111 -3.46 -3.22 -2.92
CA THR A 111 -4.41 -4.00 -2.10
C THR A 111 -4.85 -3.22 -0.87
N THR A 112 -3.92 -2.56 -0.18
CA THR A 112 -4.21 -1.66 0.94
C THR A 112 -5.22 -0.58 0.56
N ARG A 113 -4.98 0.12 -0.54
CA ARG A 113 -5.86 1.20 -1.03
C ARG A 113 -7.23 0.70 -1.45
N ILE A 114 -7.29 -0.48 -2.09
CA ILE A 114 -8.56 -1.12 -2.45
C ILE A 114 -9.33 -1.54 -1.19
N HIS A 115 -8.68 -2.14 -0.21
CA HIS A 115 -9.34 -2.51 1.05
C HIS A 115 -9.89 -1.27 1.77
N TYR A 116 -9.14 -0.17 1.81
CA TYR A 116 -9.63 1.07 2.42
C TYR A 116 -10.86 1.60 1.70
N ILE A 117 -10.80 1.79 0.38
CA ILE A 117 -11.94 2.35 -0.36
C ILE A 117 -13.19 1.46 -0.34
N CYS A 118 -13.02 0.15 -0.17
CA CYS A 118 -14.11 -0.82 -0.03
C CYS A 118 -14.63 -0.96 1.41
N SER A 119 -13.93 -0.39 2.40
CA SER A 119 -14.37 -0.39 3.80
C SER A 119 -15.42 0.70 4.05
N ARG A 120 -16.45 0.39 4.85
CA ARG A 120 -17.41 1.38 5.36
C ARG A 120 -16.72 2.32 6.33
N GLN A 121 -16.04 1.74 7.31
CA GLN A 121 -15.26 2.46 8.31
C GLN A 121 -13.89 1.82 8.51
N VAL A 122 -12.89 2.69 8.67
CA VAL A 122 -11.51 2.36 9.02
C VAL A 122 -11.20 3.01 10.36
N ARG A 123 -10.74 2.21 11.32
CA ARG A 123 -10.40 2.68 12.67
C ARG A 123 -8.96 2.30 13.02
N ARG A 124 -8.48 2.71 14.17
CA ARG A 124 -7.16 2.33 14.69
C ARG A 124 -7.30 1.65 16.05
N CYS A 125 -6.33 0.82 16.40
CA CYS A 125 -6.18 0.27 17.74
C CYS A 125 -4.80 0.60 18.32
N GLU A 126 -4.65 0.41 19.63
CA GLU A 126 -3.36 0.56 20.32
C GLU A 126 -2.52 -0.74 20.28
N GLY A 127 -2.95 -1.75 19.53
CA GLY A 127 -2.19 -2.97 19.28
C GLY A 127 -0.98 -2.65 18.40
N ARG A 128 0.21 -3.11 18.78
CA ARG A 128 1.43 -2.73 18.09
C ARG A 128 1.86 -3.80 17.08
N TYR A 129 2.24 -3.32 15.90
CA TYR A 129 2.95 -4.05 14.87
C TYR A 129 4.39 -3.56 14.83
N TYR A 130 5.35 -4.43 15.12
CA TYR A 130 6.77 -4.09 15.08
C TYR A 130 7.35 -4.41 13.70
N TYR A 131 7.66 -3.34 12.96
CA TYR A 131 8.25 -3.41 11.64
C TYR A 131 9.78 -3.32 11.74
N ARG A 132 10.45 -4.45 11.53
CA ARG A 132 11.91 -4.54 11.63
C ARG A 132 12.60 -3.80 10.49
N GLN A 133 13.55 -2.93 10.84
CA GLN A 133 14.33 -2.18 9.87
C GLN A 133 15.67 -2.87 9.59
N HIS A 134 15.88 -3.31 8.35
CA HIS A 134 17.12 -3.90 7.89
C HIS A 134 17.89 -2.98 6.94
N PRO A 135 19.24 -2.96 6.99
CA PRO A 135 20.05 -2.25 6.01
C PRO A 135 19.81 -2.75 4.57
N ASP A 136 19.52 -4.05 4.43
CA ASP A 136 19.32 -4.74 3.14
C ASP A 136 17.87 -4.74 2.65
N SER A 137 16.99 -3.92 3.22
CA SER A 137 15.59 -3.82 2.80
C SER A 137 15.48 -3.54 1.30
N SER A 138 14.63 -4.33 0.62
CA SER A 138 14.40 -4.23 -0.83
C SER A 138 13.93 -2.83 -1.28
N THR A 139 13.28 -2.09 -0.39
CA THR A 139 12.78 -0.74 -0.67
C THR A 139 13.88 0.33 -0.74
N ARG A 140 15.07 0.05 -0.19
CA ARG A 140 16.21 0.98 -0.16
C ARG A 140 17.21 0.77 -1.31
N ARG A 141 17.11 -0.34 -2.04
CA ARG A 141 18.04 -0.65 -3.13
C ARG A 141 17.80 0.24 -4.34
N ILE A 142 18.88 0.84 -4.86
CA ILE A 142 18.89 1.45 -6.18
C ILE A 142 18.83 0.32 -7.21
N SER A 143 17.69 0.17 -7.86
CA SER A 143 17.48 -0.91 -8.83
C SER A 143 16.39 -0.56 -9.84
N VAL A 144 16.39 -1.28 -10.95
CA VAL A 144 15.36 -1.19 -11.99
C VAL A 144 13.95 -1.44 -11.47
N SER A 145 13.80 -2.15 -10.35
CA SER A 145 12.51 -2.43 -9.73
C SER A 145 11.73 -1.18 -9.31
N ARG A 146 12.42 -0.03 -9.18
CA ARG A 146 11.75 1.25 -8.91
C ARG A 146 10.74 1.62 -10.00
N PHE A 147 11.01 1.25 -11.25
CA PHE A 147 10.09 1.51 -12.37
C PHE A 147 8.84 0.61 -12.35
N ASP A 148 8.86 -0.53 -11.63
CA ASP A 148 7.68 -1.37 -11.47
C ASP A 148 6.55 -0.67 -10.70
N TYR A 149 6.88 0.38 -9.92
CA TYR A 149 5.88 1.24 -9.28
C TYR A 149 4.93 1.89 -10.28
N LEU A 150 5.42 2.25 -11.46
CA LEU A 150 4.59 2.79 -12.55
C LEU A 150 3.56 1.76 -13.05
N LYS A 151 3.94 0.48 -13.13
CA LYS A 151 3.04 -0.61 -13.51
C LYS A 151 2.00 -0.86 -12.43
N ALA A 152 2.42 -0.84 -11.16
CA ALA A 152 1.49 -0.99 -10.04
C ALA A 152 0.44 0.13 -10.04
N ASN A 153 0.85 1.38 -10.26
CA ASN A 153 -0.08 2.51 -10.37
C ASN A 153 -1.08 2.37 -11.53
N GLU A 154 -0.64 1.84 -12.66
CA GLU A 154 -1.53 1.58 -13.79
C GLU A 154 -2.51 0.43 -13.50
N SER A 155 -2.04 -0.61 -12.83
CA SER A 155 -2.91 -1.71 -12.39
C SER A 155 -3.96 -1.22 -11.37
N MET A 156 -3.56 -0.42 -10.39
CA MET A 156 -4.48 0.19 -9.44
C MET A 156 -5.59 1.00 -10.15
N ARG A 157 -5.22 1.82 -11.13
CA ARG A 157 -6.21 2.58 -11.93
C ARG A 157 -7.23 1.66 -12.58
N ARG A 158 -6.80 0.54 -13.19
CA ARG A 158 -7.71 -0.45 -13.79
C ARG A 158 -8.63 -1.08 -12.75
N GLN A 159 -8.11 -1.45 -11.58
CA GLN A 159 -8.91 -1.99 -10.48
C GLN A 159 -9.97 -0.99 -10.03
N MET A 160 -9.60 0.28 -9.84
CA MET A 160 -10.53 1.35 -9.47
C MET A 160 -11.64 1.56 -10.50
N GLN A 161 -11.32 1.45 -11.80
CA GLN A 161 -12.32 1.52 -12.88
C GLN A 161 -13.28 0.32 -12.83
N THR A 162 -12.78 -0.88 -12.54
CA THR A 162 -13.62 -2.09 -12.39
C THR A 162 -14.57 -1.96 -11.20
N LEU A 163 -14.17 -1.27 -10.14
CA LEU A 163 -15.01 -0.99 -8.97
C LEU A 163 -16.06 0.11 -9.23
N ASN A 164 -16.08 0.73 -10.42
CA ASN A 164 -16.97 1.83 -10.76
C ASN A 164 -16.95 2.98 -9.74
N LEU A 165 -15.75 3.33 -9.25
CA LEU A 165 -15.61 4.42 -8.28
C LEU A 165 -16.01 5.77 -8.88
N PRO A 166 -16.45 6.74 -8.04
CA PRO A 166 -16.77 8.09 -8.50
C PRO A 166 -15.60 8.75 -9.25
N LEU A 167 -15.92 9.54 -10.30
CA LEU A 167 -14.92 10.23 -11.11
C LEU A 167 -13.97 11.09 -10.27
N GLU A 168 -14.48 11.74 -9.22
CA GLU A 168 -13.67 12.50 -8.26
C GLU A 168 -12.50 11.68 -7.69
N ILE A 169 -12.77 10.44 -7.29
CA ILE A 169 -11.74 9.53 -6.73
C ILE A 169 -10.76 9.06 -7.81
N LEU A 170 -11.26 8.81 -9.02
CA LEU A 170 -10.40 8.45 -10.16
C LEU A 170 -9.47 9.61 -10.54
N ASP A 171 -9.96 10.85 -10.52
CA ASP A 171 -9.19 12.06 -10.82
C ASP A 171 -8.14 12.34 -9.72
N GLU A 172 -8.50 12.15 -8.44
CA GLU A 172 -7.53 12.23 -7.33
C GLU A 172 -6.40 11.21 -7.50
N TYR A 173 -6.74 9.98 -7.90
CA TYR A 173 -5.74 8.97 -8.16
C TYR A 173 -4.90 9.26 -9.41
N GLU A 174 -5.46 9.91 -10.44
CA GLU A 174 -4.70 10.35 -11.61
C GLU A 174 -3.64 11.40 -11.25
N ASN A 175 -3.94 12.33 -10.34
CA ASN A 175 -2.95 13.25 -9.78
C ASN A 175 -1.84 12.49 -9.02
N HIS A 176 -2.21 11.48 -8.23
CA HIS A 176 -1.23 10.65 -7.53
C HIS A 176 -0.33 9.88 -8.51
N ARG A 177 -0.87 9.32 -9.60
CA ARG A 177 -0.09 8.70 -10.67
C ARG A 177 0.91 9.68 -11.29
N TRP A 178 0.49 10.91 -11.52
CA TRP A 178 1.35 11.99 -12.02
C TRP A 178 2.52 12.27 -11.08
N LEU A 179 2.25 12.46 -9.79
CA LEU A 179 3.29 12.71 -8.78
C LEU A 179 4.26 11.53 -8.66
N ASN A 180 3.76 10.30 -8.67
CA ASN A 180 4.61 9.11 -8.66
C ASN A 180 5.48 8.99 -9.90
N MET A 181 4.96 9.37 -11.06
CA MET A 181 5.77 9.40 -12.29
C MET A 181 6.90 10.43 -12.18
N ILE A 182 6.64 11.61 -11.62
CA ILE A 182 7.67 12.62 -11.36
C ILE A 182 8.71 12.07 -10.38
N ASP A 183 8.30 11.42 -9.30
CA ASP A 183 9.21 10.82 -8.32
C ASP A 183 10.13 9.75 -8.96
N VAL A 184 9.56 8.86 -9.78
CA VAL A 184 10.34 7.85 -10.52
C VAL A 184 11.24 8.51 -11.59
N TYR A 185 10.82 9.60 -12.22
CA TYR A 185 11.67 10.37 -13.11
C TYR A 185 12.84 11.01 -12.35
N MET A 186 12.61 11.59 -11.18
CA MET A 186 13.66 12.14 -10.32
C MET A 186 14.63 11.07 -9.85
N PHE A 187 14.12 9.88 -9.46
CA PHE A 187 14.98 8.72 -9.19
C PHE A 187 15.87 8.39 -10.40
N TYR A 188 15.30 8.33 -11.60
CA TYR A 188 16.08 8.09 -12.83
C TYR A 188 17.11 9.19 -13.07
N HIS A 189 16.76 10.45 -12.84
CA HIS A 189 17.68 11.59 -13.03
C HIS A 189 18.88 11.50 -12.08
N VAL A 190 18.64 11.14 -10.82
CA VAL A 190 19.71 11.06 -9.80
C VAL A 190 20.55 9.77 -9.94
N HIS A 191 19.88 8.63 -10.14
CA HIS A 191 20.50 7.30 -10.06
C HIS A 191 20.67 6.59 -11.41
N GLY A 192 20.25 7.20 -12.51
CA GLY A 192 20.33 6.55 -13.83
C GLY A 192 21.75 6.16 -14.23
N GLY A 193 22.77 6.87 -13.74
CA GLY A 193 24.18 6.53 -13.97
C GLY A 193 24.64 5.22 -13.29
N GLU A 194 23.94 4.80 -12.23
CA GLU A 194 24.22 3.58 -11.46
C GLU A 194 23.54 2.34 -12.06
N LEU A 195 22.56 2.55 -12.96
CA LEU A 195 21.82 1.47 -13.62
C LEU A 195 22.55 0.97 -14.86
N SER A 196 22.36 -0.31 -15.22
CA SER A 196 22.86 -0.86 -16.48
C SER A 196 22.22 -0.14 -17.68
N PHE A 197 22.85 -0.26 -18.86
CA PHE A 197 22.29 0.29 -20.09
C PHE A 197 20.88 -0.22 -20.39
N THR A 198 20.65 -1.52 -20.21
CA THR A 198 19.34 -2.16 -20.42
C THR A 198 18.30 -1.67 -19.43
N ASP A 199 18.67 -1.52 -18.16
CA ASP A 199 17.75 -1.03 -17.11
C ASP A 199 17.36 0.43 -17.34
N ARG A 200 18.31 1.26 -17.79
CA ARG A 200 18.04 2.65 -18.20
C ARG A 200 17.06 2.72 -19.37
N ALA A 201 17.31 1.92 -20.39
CA ALA A 201 16.44 1.88 -21.58
C ALA A 201 15.02 1.46 -21.20
N TYR A 202 14.89 0.43 -20.35
CA TYR A 202 13.61 0.00 -19.78
C TYR A 202 12.94 1.13 -18.99
N GLY A 203 13.65 1.75 -18.06
CA GLY A 203 13.11 2.85 -17.24
C GLY A 203 12.59 4.03 -18.07
N VAL A 204 13.35 4.46 -19.09
CA VAL A 204 12.92 5.52 -20.00
C VAL A 204 11.68 5.11 -20.80
N SER A 205 11.61 3.85 -21.24
CA SER A 205 10.44 3.31 -21.94
C SER A 205 9.19 3.37 -21.08
N GLU A 206 9.30 2.92 -19.81
CA GLU A 206 8.17 2.95 -18.87
C GLU A 206 7.72 4.38 -18.52
N LEU A 207 8.65 5.29 -18.28
CA LEU A 207 8.34 6.70 -18.06
C LEU A 207 7.58 7.32 -19.23
N ARG A 208 8.03 7.08 -20.48
CA ARG A 208 7.35 7.56 -21.69
C ARG A 208 5.95 6.97 -21.83
N ARG A 209 5.82 5.68 -21.57
CA ARG A 209 4.54 4.95 -21.65
C ARG A 209 3.53 5.53 -20.65
N ILE A 210 3.95 5.74 -19.41
CA ILE A 210 3.07 6.29 -18.37
C ILE A 210 2.74 7.76 -18.64
N TRP A 211 3.73 8.57 -19.03
CA TRP A 211 3.49 9.96 -19.45
C TRP A 211 2.38 10.07 -20.52
N ALA A 212 2.40 9.19 -21.51
CA ALA A 212 1.39 9.17 -22.56
C ALA A 212 0.01 8.69 -22.08
N SER A 213 -0.05 7.93 -20.97
CA SER A 213 -1.30 7.36 -20.42
C SER A 213 -2.01 8.26 -19.41
N ILE A 214 -1.35 9.29 -18.88
CA ILE A 214 -1.93 10.19 -17.87
C ILE A 214 -2.89 11.17 -18.53
N ASP A 215 -4.10 11.25 -18.00
CA ASP A 215 -5.07 12.27 -18.43
C ASP A 215 -4.75 13.61 -17.76
N ARG A 216 -4.04 14.46 -18.49
CA ARG A 216 -3.59 15.76 -17.98
C ARG A 216 -4.70 16.80 -17.80
N ARG A 217 -5.93 16.52 -18.29
CA ARG A 217 -7.07 17.42 -18.11
C ARG A 217 -7.61 17.38 -16.68
N THR A 218 -7.35 16.30 -15.95
CA THR A 218 -7.79 16.11 -14.57
C THR A 218 -6.77 16.57 -13.53
N LEU A 219 -5.53 16.90 -13.96
CA LEU A 219 -4.46 17.31 -13.05
C LEU A 219 -4.76 18.69 -12.43
N LYS A 220 -4.48 18.79 -11.13
CA LYS A 220 -4.66 20.01 -10.32
C LYS A 220 -3.33 20.66 -10.01
#